data_1ee76d659b5a366cd3d0826b5bdf95a3
#
_entry.id   1ee76d659b5a366cd3d0826b5bdf95a3
#
_cell.length_a   1.000
_cell.length_b   1.000
_cell.length_c   1.000
_cell.angle_alpha   90.00
_cell.angle_beta   90.00
_cell.angle_gamma   90.00
#
_symmetry.space_group_name_H-M   'P 1'
#
loop_
_entity.id
_entity.type
_entity.pdbx_description
1 polymer ?
#
loop_
_entity_poly.entity_id
_entity_poly.type
_entity_poly.pdbx_seq_one_letter_code
_entity_poly.pdbx_strand_id
1 'polypeptide(L)'
;VTAFPLVHELHWTESLLRALGVPDLLPGLMDWIARVRDGLDAVDAKYPFVLYGTDWLAFAHLVIAVAFYGPYRDPVRNIWVIEFGVIACAGIVPLALICGPIRGIPFWWSLIDMSFGVFGVLPLYVLRTKIKRLEALSGVRSAGSTP
;
A
#
# COMPACT_ATOMS: atom_id res chain seq x y z
N VAL A 1 -4.95 -7.34 2.55
CA VAL A 1 -5.87 -7.67 1.47
C VAL A 1 -5.03 -7.84 0.22
N THR A 2 -4.95 -9.05 -0.29
CA THR A 2 -4.37 -9.34 -1.60
C THR A 2 -5.46 -9.05 -2.63
N ALA A 3 -5.19 -8.30 -3.68
CA ALA A 3 -6.18 -8.01 -4.72
C ALA A 3 -6.51 -9.23 -5.61
N PHE A 4 -6.31 -10.44 -5.12
CA PHE A 4 -6.47 -11.69 -5.84
C PHE A 4 -7.38 -12.66 -5.08
N PRO A 5 -8.53 -13.03 -5.60
CA PRO A 5 -9.29 -12.49 -6.74
C PRO A 5 -10.13 -11.28 -6.32
N LEU A 6 -9.84 -10.12 -6.88
CA LEU A 6 -10.38 -8.81 -6.48
C LEU A 6 -11.92 -8.77 -6.43
N VAL A 7 -12.60 -9.35 -7.41
CA VAL A 7 -14.07 -9.35 -7.50
C VAL A 7 -14.68 -10.06 -6.28
N HIS A 8 -14.18 -11.24 -5.95
CA HIS A 8 -14.67 -12.01 -4.80
C HIS A 8 -14.39 -11.31 -3.46
N GLU A 9 -13.21 -10.72 -3.31
CA GLU A 9 -12.86 -9.97 -2.09
C GLU A 9 -13.78 -8.77 -1.88
N LEU A 10 -14.18 -8.10 -2.96
CA LEU A 10 -15.07 -6.96 -2.88
C LEU A 10 -16.50 -7.36 -2.49
N HIS A 11 -17.04 -8.43 -3.06
CA HIS A 11 -18.34 -8.98 -2.67
C HIS A 11 -18.36 -9.41 -1.21
N TRP A 12 -17.30 -10.08 -0.76
CA TRP A 12 -17.16 -10.50 0.63
C TRP A 12 -17.05 -9.30 1.58
N THR A 13 -16.25 -8.29 1.21
CA THR A 13 -16.08 -7.05 1.98
C THR A 13 -17.41 -6.30 2.11
N GLU A 14 -18.16 -6.16 1.03
CA GLU A 14 -19.48 -5.53 1.07
C GLU A 14 -20.45 -6.28 2.00
N SER A 15 -20.47 -7.60 1.91
CA SER A 15 -21.32 -8.44 2.77
C SER A 15 -20.95 -8.27 4.24
N LEU A 16 -19.66 -8.22 4.56
CA LEU A 16 -19.16 -7.98 5.92
C LEU A 16 -19.58 -6.59 6.44
N LEU A 17 -19.40 -5.54 5.64
CA LEU A 17 -19.78 -4.18 6.02
C LEU A 17 -21.28 -4.05 6.26
N ARG A 18 -22.10 -4.72 5.46
CA ARG A 18 -23.55 -4.79 5.69
C ARG A 18 -23.90 -5.49 7.00
N ALA A 19 -23.24 -6.60 7.30
CA ALA A 19 -23.42 -7.33 8.55
C ALA A 19 -23.00 -6.53 9.80
N LEU A 20 -22.06 -5.61 9.65
CA LEU A 20 -21.59 -4.71 10.72
C LEU A 20 -22.44 -3.43 10.86
N GLY A 21 -23.52 -3.25 10.10
CA GLY A 21 -24.39 -2.07 10.17
C GLY A 21 -23.75 -0.79 9.58
N VAL A 22 -22.71 -0.91 8.79
CA VAL A 22 -22.04 0.24 8.15
C VAL A 22 -22.97 1.03 7.21
N PRO A 23 -23.95 0.44 6.49
CA PRO A 23 -24.87 1.20 5.67
C PRO A 23 -25.61 2.33 6.41
N ASP A 24 -25.97 2.09 7.66
CA ASP A 24 -26.69 3.06 8.48
C ASP A 24 -25.79 4.22 8.97
N LEU A 25 -24.47 3.95 9.12
CA LEU A 25 -23.50 4.91 9.61
C LEU A 25 -22.83 5.71 8.48
N LEU A 26 -22.54 5.06 7.36
CA LEU A 26 -21.76 5.61 6.25
C LEU A 26 -22.40 5.23 4.88
N PRO A 27 -23.57 5.77 4.54
CA PRO A 27 -24.24 5.42 3.28
C PRO A 27 -23.41 5.74 2.05
N GLY A 28 -22.70 6.88 2.02
CA GLY A 28 -21.84 7.26 0.90
C GLY A 28 -20.65 6.31 0.67
N LEU A 29 -20.15 5.65 1.71
CA LEU A 29 -19.14 4.60 1.57
C LEU A 29 -19.75 3.37 0.88
N MET A 30 -20.95 2.98 1.29
CA MET A 30 -21.62 1.82 0.70
C MET A 30 -22.00 2.04 -0.77
N ASP A 31 -22.47 3.24 -1.12
CA ASP A 31 -22.77 3.62 -2.50
C ASP A 31 -21.51 3.56 -3.38
N TRP A 32 -20.38 4.00 -2.82
CA TRP A 32 -19.09 3.93 -3.52
C TRP A 32 -18.65 2.47 -3.74
N ILE A 33 -18.70 1.65 -2.70
CA ILE A 33 -18.34 0.21 -2.79
C ILE A 33 -19.23 -0.51 -3.79
N ALA A 34 -20.54 -0.26 -3.76
CA ALA A 34 -21.50 -0.84 -4.72
C ALA A 34 -21.14 -0.44 -6.15
N ARG A 35 -20.84 0.86 -6.38
CA ARG A 35 -20.43 1.35 -7.71
C ARG A 35 -19.14 0.68 -8.20
N VAL A 36 -18.16 0.50 -7.33
CA VAL A 36 -16.90 -0.18 -7.69
C VAL A 36 -17.16 -1.65 -8.02
N ARG A 37 -17.98 -2.34 -7.21
CA ARG A 37 -18.38 -3.73 -7.46
C ARG A 37 -19.05 -3.87 -8.81
N ASP A 38 -20.08 -3.06 -9.08
CA ASP A 38 -20.83 -3.13 -10.34
C ASP A 38 -19.94 -2.89 -11.55
N GLY A 39 -18.96 -1.98 -11.43
CA GLY A 39 -17.96 -1.74 -12.45
C GLY A 39 -17.03 -2.93 -12.68
N LEU A 40 -16.56 -3.57 -11.60
CA LEU A 40 -15.70 -4.76 -11.70
C LEU A 40 -16.46 -5.96 -12.24
N ASP A 41 -17.70 -6.21 -11.80
CA ASP A 41 -18.56 -7.29 -12.30
C ASP A 41 -18.83 -7.12 -13.80
N ALA A 42 -19.10 -5.89 -14.26
CA ALA A 42 -19.29 -5.60 -15.67
C ALA A 42 -18.03 -5.85 -16.52
N VAL A 43 -16.86 -5.51 -15.97
CA VAL A 43 -15.58 -5.78 -16.65
C VAL A 43 -15.29 -7.27 -16.67
N ASP A 44 -15.47 -7.98 -15.56
CA ASP A 44 -15.24 -9.42 -15.46
C ASP A 44 -16.13 -10.20 -16.42
N ALA A 45 -17.41 -9.87 -16.47
CA ALA A 45 -18.35 -10.52 -17.37
C ALA A 45 -18.05 -10.31 -18.87
N LYS A 46 -17.53 -9.12 -19.24
CA LYS A 46 -17.34 -8.76 -20.66
C LYS A 46 -15.88 -8.84 -21.11
N TYR A 47 -14.96 -8.49 -20.23
CA TYR A 47 -13.53 -8.36 -20.53
C TYR A 47 -12.66 -8.91 -19.40
N PRO A 48 -12.76 -10.21 -19.04
CA PRO A 48 -12.06 -10.77 -17.87
C PRO A 48 -10.53 -10.60 -17.94
N PHE A 49 -9.97 -10.52 -19.14
CA PHE A 49 -8.53 -10.30 -19.33
C PHE A 49 -8.03 -8.95 -18.78
N VAL A 50 -8.90 -7.96 -18.58
CA VAL A 50 -8.53 -6.66 -17.98
C VAL A 50 -8.15 -6.83 -16.51
N LEU A 51 -8.81 -7.76 -15.80
CA LEU A 51 -8.51 -8.07 -14.40
C LEU A 51 -7.19 -8.81 -14.22
N TYR A 52 -6.63 -9.39 -15.28
CA TYR A 52 -5.28 -9.96 -15.25
C TYR A 52 -4.21 -8.93 -14.84
N GLY A 53 -4.45 -7.64 -15.13
CA GLY A 53 -3.61 -6.55 -14.64
C GLY A 53 -3.64 -6.40 -13.11
N THR A 54 -4.77 -6.65 -12.47
CA THR A 54 -4.88 -6.63 -11.00
C THR A 54 -4.19 -7.83 -10.36
N ASP A 55 -4.18 -8.99 -11.02
CA ASP A 55 -3.45 -10.17 -10.58
C ASP A 55 -1.92 -9.92 -10.57
N TRP A 56 -1.41 -9.28 -11.63
CA TRP A 56 -0.01 -8.86 -11.69
C TRP A 56 0.33 -7.83 -10.60
N LEU A 57 -0.58 -6.89 -10.32
CA LEU A 57 -0.40 -5.93 -9.24
C LEU A 57 -0.34 -6.63 -7.87
N ALA A 58 -1.22 -7.60 -7.62
CA ALA A 58 -1.20 -8.41 -6.41
C ALA A 58 0.13 -9.17 -6.26
N PHE A 59 0.60 -9.80 -7.33
CA PHE A 59 1.90 -10.47 -7.35
C PHE A 59 3.05 -9.52 -7.06
N ALA A 60 3.03 -8.31 -7.64
CA ALA A 60 4.03 -7.28 -7.37
C ALA A 60 4.07 -6.89 -5.88
N HIS A 61 2.93 -6.81 -5.20
CA HIS A 61 2.89 -6.56 -3.75
C HIS A 61 3.56 -7.67 -2.95
N LEU A 62 3.36 -8.94 -3.32
CA LEU A 62 4.04 -10.07 -2.68
C LEU A 62 5.56 -10.00 -2.88
N VAL A 63 6.02 -9.68 -4.09
CA VAL A 63 7.45 -9.51 -4.39
C VAL A 63 8.06 -8.37 -3.57
N ILE A 64 7.36 -7.24 -3.47
CA ILE A 64 7.80 -6.10 -2.64
C ILE A 64 7.87 -6.52 -1.16
N ALA A 65 6.87 -7.26 -0.65
CA ALA A 65 6.90 -7.76 0.72
C ALA A 65 8.12 -8.64 0.99
N VAL A 66 8.53 -9.49 0.04
CA VAL A 66 9.76 -10.30 0.14
C VAL A 66 11.00 -9.41 0.22
N ALA A 67 11.05 -8.29 -0.52
CA ALA A 67 12.17 -7.35 -0.46
C ALA A 67 12.37 -6.75 0.94
N PHE A 68 11.28 -6.53 1.69
CA PHE A 68 11.35 -6.04 3.08
C PHE A 68 11.94 -7.06 4.07
N TYR A 69 12.06 -8.33 3.70
CA TYR A 69 12.78 -9.32 4.50
C TYR A 69 14.28 -8.99 4.61
N GLY A 70 14.86 -8.33 3.60
CA GLY A 70 16.27 -7.88 3.63
C GLY A 70 16.59 -6.98 4.82
N PRO A 71 15.91 -5.85 5.03
CA PRO A 71 16.11 -4.98 6.21
C PRO A 71 15.81 -5.67 7.54
N TYR A 72 14.94 -6.67 7.58
CA TYR A 72 14.69 -7.46 8.78
C TYR A 72 15.93 -8.30 9.18
N ARG A 73 16.63 -8.88 8.21
CA ARG A 73 17.81 -9.71 8.44
C ARG A 73 19.07 -8.88 8.67
N ASP A 74 19.30 -7.88 7.81
CA ASP A 74 20.48 -7.00 7.85
C ASP A 74 20.05 -5.57 7.50
N PRO A 75 19.68 -4.77 8.51
CA PRO A 75 19.13 -3.44 8.28
C PRO A 75 20.14 -2.47 7.67
N VAL A 76 21.42 -2.56 8.04
CA VAL A 76 22.44 -1.63 7.54
C VAL A 76 22.70 -1.86 6.06
N ARG A 77 22.90 -3.10 5.66
CA ARG A 77 23.17 -3.47 4.27
C ARG A 77 21.97 -3.20 3.34
N ASN A 78 20.74 -3.30 3.87
CA ASN A 78 19.51 -3.19 3.09
C ASN A 78 18.74 -1.90 3.35
N ILE A 79 19.39 -0.84 3.84
CA ILE A 79 18.76 0.46 4.12
C ILE A 79 18.05 1.04 2.90
N TRP A 80 18.51 0.75 1.69
CA TRP A 80 17.93 1.20 0.44
C TRP A 80 16.46 0.74 0.25
N VAL A 81 16.07 -0.42 0.81
CA VAL A 81 14.67 -0.90 0.77
C VAL A 81 13.78 0.00 1.63
N ILE A 82 14.28 0.46 2.78
CA ILE A 82 13.57 1.41 3.63
C ILE A 82 13.44 2.76 2.92
N GLU A 83 14.49 3.23 2.26
CA GLU A 83 14.47 4.47 1.47
C GLU A 83 13.51 4.37 0.27
N PHE A 84 13.48 3.23 -0.42
CA PHE A 84 12.47 2.92 -1.43
C PHE A 84 11.05 3.01 -0.87
N GLY A 85 10.79 2.42 0.31
CA GLY A 85 9.49 2.52 0.98
C GLY A 85 9.08 3.96 1.30
N VAL A 86 10.02 4.80 1.76
CA VAL A 86 9.77 6.22 2.01
C VAL A 86 9.40 6.95 0.72
N ILE A 87 10.12 6.70 -0.38
CA ILE A 87 9.82 7.29 -1.70
C ILE A 87 8.44 6.84 -2.19
N ALA A 88 8.13 5.54 -2.04
CA ALA A 88 6.83 5.00 -2.42
C ALA A 88 5.69 5.66 -1.64
N CYS A 89 5.82 5.80 -0.32
CA CYS A 89 4.84 6.50 0.52
C CYS A 89 4.66 7.97 0.09
N ALA A 90 5.74 8.68 -0.21
CA ALA A 90 5.67 10.06 -0.69
C ALA A 90 4.98 10.15 -2.06
N GLY A 91 5.18 9.14 -2.92
CA GLY A 91 4.58 9.07 -4.25
C GLY A 91 3.06 8.84 -4.24
N ILE A 92 2.49 8.28 -3.16
CA ILE A 92 1.03 8.06 -3.05
C ILE A 92 0.27 9.39 -3.13
N VAL A 93 0.78 10.45 -2.51
CA VAL A 93 0.10 11.75 -2.46
C VAL A 93 -0.10 12.35 -3.86
N PRO A 94 0.94 12.59 -4.68
CA PRO A 94 0.75 13.11 -6.03
C PRO A 94 -0.04 12.13 -6.92
N LEU A 95 0.13 10.82 -6.74
CA LEU A 95 -0.65 9.82 -7.47
C LEU A 95 -2.16 10.00 -7.22
N ALA A 96 -2.58 10.07 -5.96
CA ALA A 96 -3.98 10.23 -5.58
C ALA A 96 -4.56 11.56 -6.06
N LEU A 97 -3.80 12.66 -5.95
CA LEU A 97 -4.24 14.00 -6.35
C LEU A 97 -4.36 14.17 -7.87
N ILE A 98 -3.54 13.47 -8.64
CA ILE A 98 -3.55 13.54 -10.11
C ILE A 98 -4.54 12.54 -10.68
N CYS A 99 -4.42 11.26 -10.31
CA CYS A 99 -5.21 10.19 -10.90
C CYS A 99 -6.63 10.12 -10.35
N GLY A 100 -6.85 10.52 -9.10
CA GLY A 100 -8.17 10.50 -8.46
C GLY A 100 -9.21 11.28 -9.28
N PRO A 101 -9.03 12.59 -9.54
CA PRO A 101 -9.97 13.38 -10.34
C PRO A 101 -10.13 12.86 -11.77
N ILE A 102 -9.05 12.42 -12.42
CA ILE A 102 -9.08 11.87 -13.79
C ILE A 102 -9.97 10.61 -13.86
N ARG A 103 -9.99 9.80 -12.80
CA ARG A 103 -10.75 8.56 -12.71
C ARG A 103 -12.11 8.71 -12.04
N GLY A 104 -12.49 9.94 -11.64
CA GLY A 104 -13.76 10.20 -10.95
C GLY A 104 -13.83 9.58 -9.54
N ILE A 105 -12.67 9.40 -8.89
CA ILE A 105 -12.58 8.93 -7.51
C ILE A 105 -13.07 10.05 -6.57
N PRO A 106 -13.97 9.78 -5.63
CA PRO A 106 -14.39 10.78 -4.65
C PRO A 106 -13.18 11.28 -3.83
N PHE A 107 -13.13 12.60 -3.59
CA PHE A 107 -11.97 13.20 -2.90
C PHE A 107 -11.74 12.62 -1.51
N TRP A 108 -12.82 12.31 -0.77
CA TRP A 108 -12.71 11.68 0.55
C TRP A 108 -12.07 10.27 0.47
N TRP A 109 -12.26 9.54 -0.64
CA TRP A 109 -11.58 8.26 -0.87
C TRP A 109 -10.09 8.48 -1.14
N SER A 110 -9.75 9.48 -1.94
CA SER A 110 -8.35 9.87 -2.15
C SER A 110 -7.64 10.27 -0.84
N LEU A 111 -8.36 10.84 0.15
CA LEU A 111 -7.80 11.10 1.48
C LEU A 111 -7.48 9.79 2.22
N ILE A 112 -8.32 8.77 2.10
CA ILE A 112 -8.03 7.45 2.67
C ILE A 112 -6.77 6.87 2.01
N ASP A 113 -6.67 6.92 0.69
CA ASP A 113 -5.50 6.42 -0.04
C ASP A 113 -4.21 7.15 0.39
N MET A 114 -4.25 8.49 0.48
CA MET A 114 -3.11 9.29 0.94
C MET A 114 -2.72 9.00 2.40
N SER A 115 -3.68 8.60 3.24
CA SER A 115 -3.40 8.26 4.63
C SER A 115 -2.42 7.10 4.77
N PHE A 116 -2.45 6.11 3.87
CA PHE A 116 -1.48 5.01 3.85
C PHE A 116 -0.05 5.52 3.62
N GLY A 117 0.13 6.53 2.77
CA GLY A 117 1.44 7.18 2.58
C GLY A 117 1.92 7.89 3.84
N VAL A 118 1.05 8.69 4.47
CA VAL A 118 1.38 9.46 5.68
C VAL A 118 1.71 8.53 6.86
N PHE A 119 0.84 7.55 7.13
CA PHE A 119 1.08 6.61 8.23
C PHE A 119 2.22 5.63 7.94
N GLY A 120 2.46 5.28 6.67
CA GLY A 120 3.55 4.40 6.27
C GLY A 120 4.93 5.07 6.38
N VAL A 121 5.03 6.36 6.05
CA VAL A 121 6.32 7.06 6.08
C VAL A 121 6.87 7.22 7.51
N LEU A 122 6.02 7.37 8.52
CA LEU A 122 6.44 7.59 9.89
C LEU A 122 7.34 6.46 10.45
N PRO A 123 6.88 5.19 10.48
CA PRO A 123 7.71 4.09 10.97
C PRO A 123 8.96 3.87 10.11
N LEU A 124 8.86 4.05 8.79
CA LEU A 124 10.01 3.90 7.88
C LEU A 124 11.06 4.97 8.14
N TYR A 125 10.66 6.21 8.37
CA TYR A 125 11.58 7.30 8.69
C TYR A 125 12.29 7.09 10.04
N VAL A 126 11.55 6.66 11.06
CA VAL A 126 12.12 6.31 12.37
C VAL A 126 13.12 5.15 12.23
N LEU A 127 12.78 4.13 11.48
CA LEU A 127 13.64 2.98 11.23
C LEU A 127 14.92 3.40 10.48
N ARG A 128 14.78 4.18 9.41
CA ARG A 128 15.91 4.74 8.65
C ARG A 128 16.88 5.51 9.56
N THR A 129 16.36 6.35 10.44
CA THR A 129 17.20 7.13 11.38
C THR A 129 17.95 6.23 12.35
N LYS A 130 17.30 5.18 12.88
CA LYS A 130 17.94 4.20 13.76
C LYS A 130 19.02 3.41 13.02
N ILE A 131 18.77 2.97 11.79
CA ILE A 131 19.74 2.24 10.97
C ILE A 131 20.98 3.09 10.70
N LYS A 132 20.81 4.36 10.33
CA LYS A 132 21.94 5.28 10.12
C LYS A 132 22.78 5.50 11.37
N ARG A 133 22.15 5.53 12.55
CA ARG A 133 22.90 5.57 13.82
C ARG A 133 23.69 4.29 14.08
N LEU A 134 23.11 3.12 13.79
CA LEU A 134 23.83 1.84 13.91
C LEU A 134 25.02 1.76 12.97
N GLU A 135 24.86 2.22 11.73
CA GLU A 135 25.92 2.29 10.74
C GLU A 135 27.10 3.16 11.22
N ALA A 136 26.79 4.37 11.73
CA ALA A 136 27.81 5.27 12.28
C ALA A 136 28.58 4.64 13.47
N LEU A 137 27.89 3.96 14.38
CA LEU A 137 28.51 3.27 15.51
C LEU A 137 29.38 2.09 15.07
N SER A 138 28.97 1.35 14.03
CA SER A 138 29.72 0.23 13.46
C SER A 138 31.00 0.73 12.76
N GLY A 139 30.89 1.83 12.00
CA GLY A 139 32.05 2.47 11.34
C GLY A 139 33.09 3.01 12.32
N VAL A 140 32.67 3.57 13.44
CA VAL A 140 33.55 4.00 14.51
C VAL A 140 34.27 2.82 15.18
N ARG A 141 33.60 1.70 15.35
CA ARG A 141 34.18 0.48 15.93
C ARG A 141 35.27 -0.13 15.02
N SER A 142 35.04 -0.16 13.71
CA SER A 142 36.04 -0.68 12.76
C SER A 142 37.25 0.22 12.64
N ALA A 143 37.13 1.54 12.77
CA ALA A 143 38.22 2.49 12.74
C ALA A 143 39.06 2.49 14.03
N GLY A 144 38.49 2.09 15.18
CA GLY A 144 39.18 2.02 16.46
C GLY A 144 39.89 0.68 16.76
N SER A 145 39.75 -0.32 15.87
CA SER A 145 40.33 -1.66 16.04
C SER A 145 41.57 -1.94 15.18
N THR A 146 42.20 -0.94 14.60
CA THR A 146 43.52 -1.07 13.97
C THR A 146 44.60 -1.01 15.06
N PRO A 147 45.38 -2.09 15.27
CA PRO A 147 46.49 -2.13 16.24
C PRO A 147 47.62 -1.20 15.84
#